data_5ff24d0561042bd21a1de959fc554e81
#
_entry.id   5ff24d0561042bd21a1de959fc554e81
#
_cell.length_a   1.000
_cell.length_b   1.000
_cell.length_c   1.000
_cell.angle_alpha   90.00
_cell.angle_beta   90.00
_cell.angle_gamma   90.00
#
_symmetry.space_group_name_H-M   'P 1'
#
loop_
_entity.id
_entity.type
_entity.pdbx_description
1 polymer ?
#
loop_
_entity_poly.entity_id
_entity_poly.type
_entity_poly.pdbx_seq_one_letter_code
_entity_poly.pdbx_strand_id
1 'polypeptide(L)'
;MRFLLMLSFMLCLKLANAQFFNERTLAEDSSYQKLKGNIVTTFMNASPGQFGPFVKGVDEDIVTDKKVLALTFDACGGPHGSGYDEELINFLRKEKIPATLFLSGTWIDAHPDKVKELASDPLFEIENHGLLHRPCTIDGETMYGIHGTANVSQAVDEIELNARKIELMTSRKPLYFRSATATTDEACATIARHLNETIISYDLLSGDAVAGTPASVIRENLLRGARHGAIVIMHMNHPEWNGYEALKQALPLLQKQGFTFVKLELHPLKGRQ
;
A
#
# COMPACT_ATOMS: atom_id res chain seq x y z
N MET A 1 -30.99 -33.65 -38.00
CA MET A 1 -31.19 -33.56 -36.53
C MET A 1 -29.87 -33.85 -35.80
N ARG A 2 -28.81 -33.01 -36.02
CA ARG A 2 -27.49 -33.15 -35.38
C ARG A 2 -26.72 -31.82 -35.36
N PHE A 3 -27.37 -30.69 -34.97
CA PHE A 3 -26.68 -29.38 -34.92
C PHE A 3 -27.05 -28.56 -33.68
N LEU A 4 -27.63 -29.16 -32.64
CA LEU A 4 -28.06 -28.41 -31.44
C LEU A 4 -27.35 -28.78 -30.13
N LEU A 5 -26.27 -29.56 -30.18
CA LEU A 5 -25.58 -30.04 -28.98
C LEU A 5 -24.17 -29.43 -28.73
N MET A 6 -23.69 -28.52 -29.60
CA MET A 6 -22.36 -27.90 -29.41
C MET A 6 -22.39 -26.48 -28.85
N LEU A 7 -23.55 -25.84 -28.74
CA LEU A 7 -23.62 -24.47 -28.20
C LEU A 7 -23.78 -24.40 -26.66
N SER A 8 -24.16 -25.51 -26.02
CA SER A 8 -24.36 -25.55 -24.57
C SER A 8 -23.06 -25.76 -23.76
N PHE A 9 -22.00 -26.28 -24.39
CA PHE A 9 -20.71 -26.56 -23.67
C PHE A 9 -19.79 -25.36 -23.61
N MET A 10 -19.97 -24.34 -24.45
CA MET A 10 -19.14 -23.13 -24.47
C MET A 10 -19.60 -22.04 -23.52
N LEU A 11 -20.83 -22.13 -23.00
CA LEU A 11 -21.38 -21.15 -22.05
C LEU A 11 -21.07 -21.50 -20.60
N CYS A 12 -20.74 -22.75 -20.27
CA CYS A 12 -20.34 -23.18 -18.93
C CYS A 12 -18.88 -22.90 -18.58
N LEU A 13 -18.01 -22.62 -19.56
CA LEU A 13 -16.59 -22.35 -19.32
C LEU A 13 -16.26 -20.86 -19.03
N LYS A 14 -17.23 -19.96 -19.15
CA LYS A 14 -17.06 -18.54 -18.81
C LYS A 14 -17.51 -18.16 -17.40
N LEU A 15 -18.11 -19.06 -16.65
CA LEU A 15 -18.57 -18.82 -15.26
C LEU A 15 -17.61 -19.36 -14.18
N ALA A 16 -16.48 -19.93 -14.56
CA ALA A 16 -15.57 -20.62 -13.62
C ALA A 16 -14.38 -19.78 -13.11
N ASN A 17 -14.32 -18.46 -13.38
CA ASN A 17 -13.18 -17.63 -12.96
C ASN A 17 -13.55 -16.35 -12.20
N ALA A 18 -14.72 -16.28 -11.57
CA ALA A 18 -14.89 -15.41 -10.42
C ALA A 18 -14.54 -16.24 -9.17
N GLN A 19 -13.28 -16.58 -9.00
CA GLN A 19 -12.78 -17.08 -7.75
C GLN A 19 -12.80 -15.88 -6.80
N PHE A 20 -13.91 -15.75 -6.07
CA PHE A 20 -14.00 -14.82 -4.95
C PHE A 20 -12.80 -15.12 -4.05
N PHE A 21 -11.94 -14.15 -3.85
CA PHE A 21 -10.85 -14.21 -2.90
C PHE A 21 -11.44 -14.43 -1.52
N ASN A 22 -11.46 -15.66 -1.06
CA ASN A 22 -11.86 -15.97 0.29
C ASN A 22 -10.58 -15.96 1.14
N GLU A 23 -10.43 -14.96 2.00
CA GLU A 23 -9.34 -14.90 2.99
C GLU A 23 -9.17 -16.21 3.74
N ARG A 24 -10.27 -16.90 3.99
CA ARG A 24 -10.26 -18.22 4.61
C ARG A 24 -9.47 -19.24 3.78
N THR A 25 -9.62 -19.23 2.45
CA THR A 25 -8.87 -20.15 1.59
C THR A 25 -7.37 -19.87 1.62
N LEU A 26 -6.98 -18.57 1.66
CA LEU A 26 -5.58 -18.19 1.82
C LEU A 26 -5.04 -18.57 3.19
N ALA A 27 -5.82 -18.36 4.23
CA ALA A 27 -5.44 -18.69 5.60
C ALA A 27 -5.36 -20.21 5.84
N GLU A 28 -6.14 -21.03 5.13
CA GLU A 28 -6.11 -22.49 5.20
C GLU A 28 -5.00 -23.12 4.32
N ASP A 29 -4.30 -22.34 3.49
CA ASP A 29 -3.20 -22.83 2.65
C ASP A 29 -2.05 -23.38 3.50
N SER A 30 -1.61 -24.61 3.19
CA SER A 30 -0.59 -25.29 3.99
C SER A 30 0.77 -24.60 3.97
N SER A 31 1.14 -23.95 2.87
CA SER A 31 2.38 -23.17 2.75
C SER A 31 2.35 -21.94 3.64
N TYR A 32 1.19 -21.27 3.69
CA TYR A 32 0.95 -20.13 4.58
C TYR A 32 1.03 -20.57 6.04
N GLN A 33 0.32 -21.64 6.43
CA GLN A 33 0.32 -22.14 7.81
C GLN A 33 1.73 -22.52 8.29
N LYS A 34 2.53 -23.16 7.42
CA LYS A 34 3.92 -23.50 7.71
C LYS A 34 4.77 -22.24 7.89
N LEU A 35 4.66 -21.26 6.99
CA LEU A 35 5.37 -19.98 7.08
C LEU A 35 5.01 -19.25 8.39
N LYS A 36 3.72 -19.09 8.65
CA LYS A 36 3.21 -18.45 9.87
C LYS A 36 3.72 -19.14 11.13
N GLY A 37 3.64 -20.48 11.19
CA GLY A 37 4.15 -21.26 12.33
C GLY A 37 5.63 -21.02 12.60
N ASN A 38 6.44 -20.97 11.53
CA ASN A 38 7.88 -20.69 11.64
C ASN A 38 8.14 -19.28 12.19
N ILE A 39 7.46 -18.26 11.66
CA ILE A 39 7.61 -16.86 12.12
C ILE A 39 7.16 -16.73 13.58
N VAL A 40 5.98 -17.25 13.93
CA VAL A 40 5.47 -17.22 15.31
C VAL A 40 6.46 -17.87 16.27
N THR A 41 7.04 -19.01 15.92
CA THR A 41 8.06 -19.69 16.76
C THR A 41 9.33 -18.86 16.88
N THR A 42 9.78 -18.24 15.79
CA THR A 42 11.01 -17.42 15.77
C THR A 42 10.87 -16.19 16.66
N PHE A 43 9.69 -15.55 16.64
CA PHE A 43 9.43 -14.29 17.33
C PHE A 43 8.61 -14.43 18.62
N MET A 44 8.39 -15.64 19.15
CA MET A 44 7.53 -15.89 20.30
C MET A 44 7.95 -15.13 21.58
N ASN A 45 9.23 -14.81 21.71
CA ASN A 45 9.80 -14.07 22.83
C ASN A 45 10.35 -12.70 22.40
N ALA A 46 9.96 -12.19 21.25
CA ALA A 46 10.42 -10.89 20.78
C ALA A 46 9.82 -9.76 21.64
N SER A 47 10.63 -8.73 21.89
CA SER A 47 10.15 -7.45 22.41
C SER A 47 9.68 -6.58 21.24
N PRO A 48 8.58 -5.82 21.38
CA PRO A 48 8.10 -4.93 20.32
C PRO A 48 9.15 -3.86 19.93
N GLY A 49 9.93 -3.39 20.89
CA GLY A 49 10.83 -2.26 20.68
C GLY A 49 10.08 -0.92 20.67
N GLN A 50 10.59 0.06 19.93
CA GLN A 50 9.92 1.35 19.76
C GLN A 50 8.74 1.22 18.82
N PHE A 51 7.68 2.00 19.06
CA PHE A 51 6.50 2.12 18.22
C PHE A 51 6.41 3.53 17.61
N GLY A 52 6.25 3.64 16.31
CA GLY A 52 6.16 4.91 15.62
C GLY A 52 6.37 4.80 14.11
N PRO A 53 6.34 5.94 13.40
CA PRO A 53 6.51 5.94 11.95
C PRO A 53 7.96 5.78 11.49
N PHE A 54 8.94 6.00 12.36
CA PHE A 54 10.37 6.07 12.02
C PHE A 54 11.22 5.22 12.96
N VAL A 55 10.78 4.00 13.19
CA VAL A 55 11.49 3.05 14.04
C VAL A 55 12.58 2.30 13.25
N LYS A 56 13.49 1.64 13.95
CA LYS A 56 14.54 0.85 13.32
C LYS A 56 13.96 -0.24 12.42
N GLY A 57 14.45 -0.30 11.19
CA GLY A 57 14.03 -1.28 10.19
C GLY A 57 12.98 -0.77 9.21
N VAL A 58 12.53 0.47 9.35
CA VAL A 58 11.63 1.16 8.42
C VAL A 58 12.44 2.05 7.48
N ASP A 59 12.14 1.99 6.18
CA ASP A 59 12.73 2.89 5.19
C ASP A 59 11.78 4.05 4.88
N GLU A 60 12.32 5.25 4.65
CA GLU A 60 11.54 6.49 4.49
C GLU A 60 12.01 7.40 3.36
N ASP A 61 13.13 7.03 2.71
CA ASP A 61 13.81 7.90 1.76
C ASP A 61 14.50 7.09 0.65
N ILE A 62 14.59 7.65 -0.54
CA ILE A 62 15.36 7.08 -1.66
C ILE A 62 16.82 7.53 -1.55
N VAL A 63 17.74 6.58 -1.68
CA VAL A 63 19.18 6.90 -1.74
C VAL A 63 19.52 7.48 -3.10
N THR A 64 19.61 8.80 -3.20
CA THR A 64 19.90 9.50 -4.46
C THR A 64 20.39 10.91 -4.24
N ASP A 65 21.18 11.42 -5.18
CA ASP A 65 21.56 12.84 -5.34
C ASP A 65 20.72 13.58 -6.37
N LYS A 66 19.81 12.86 -7.06
CA LYS A 66 18.95 13.43 -8.10
C LYS A 66 17.69 14.05 -7.49
N LYS A 67 17.14 15.04 -8.17
CA LYS A 67 15.86 15.65 -7.83
C LYS A 67 14.70 14.73 -8.23
N VAL A 68 14.54 13.63 -7.49
CA VAL A 68 13.41 12.70 -7.64
C VAL A 68 12.52 12.74 -6.41
N LEU A 69 11.23 12.51 -6.62
CA LEU A 69 10.21 12.34 -5.58
C LEU A 69 9.45 11.04 -5.87
N ALA A 70 9.21 10.22 -4.86
CA ALA A 70 8.26 9.13 -4.96
C ALA A 70 6.89 9.58 -4.43
N LEU A 71 5.91 9.73 -5.33
CA LEU A 71 4.53 9.91 -4.91
C LEU A 71 3.96 8.55 -4.51
N THR A 72 3.52 8.44 -3.26
CA THR A 72 2.90 7.22 -2.75
C THR A 72 1.50 7.52 -2.24
N PHE A 73 0.55 6.63 -2.55
CA PHE A 73 -0.85 6.80 -2.21
C PHE A 73 -1.37 5.59 -1.45
N ASP A 74 -1.93 5.84 -0.27
CA ASP A 74 -2.55 4.81 0.54
C ASP A 74 -4.04 4.68 0.18
N ALA A 75 -4.53 3.44 0.16
CA ALA A 75 -5.94 3.08 0.00
C ALA A 75 -6.37 2.22 1.19
N CYS A 76 -6.88 2.88 2.22
CA CYS A 76 -7.10 2.31 3.55
C CYS A 76 -8.24 1.29 3.61
N GLY A 77 -9.34 1.53 2.89
CA GLY A 77 -10.52 0.66 2.94
C GLY A 77 -11.37 0.83 4.20
N GLY A 78 -12.27 -0.13 4.44
CA GLY A 78 -13.19 -0.11 5.56
C GLY A 78 -14.40 0.82 5.37
N PRO A 79 -15.28 0.96 6.39
CA PRO A 79 -16.56 1.66 6.25
C PRO A 79 -16.47 3.12 5.82
N HIS A 80 -15.35 3.79 6.10
CA HIS A 80 -15.16 5.21 5.85
C HIS A 80 -13.97 5.52 4.95
N GLY A 81 -13.29 4.50 4.40
CA GLY A 81 -12.08 4.68 3.60
C GLY A 81 -12.07 3.87 2.30
N SER A 82 -13.24 3.45 1.79
CA SER A 82 -13.34 2.62 0.59
C SER A 82 -13.68 3.41 -0.69
N GLY A 83 -13.45 4.72 -0.72
CA GLY A 83 -13.58 5.49 -1.95
C GLY A 83 -12.45 5.22 -2.94
N TYR A 84 -12.57 5.78 -4.14
CA TYR A 84 -11.58 5.75 -5.19
C TYR A 84 -11.53 7.11 -5.90
N ASP A 85 -10.40 7.79 -5.81
CA ASP A 85 -10.21 9.08 -6.48
C ASP A 85 -9.81 8.86 -7.94
N GLU A 86 -10.84 8.67 -8.78
CA GLU A 86 -10.65 8.47 -10.21
C GLU A 86 -10.07 9.70 -10.91
N GLU A 87 -10.38 10.91 -10.43
CA GLU A 87 -9.85 12.15 -10.99
C GLU A 87 -8.35 12.27 -10.75
N LEU A 88 -7.89 11.93 -9.55
CA LEU A 88 -6.47 11.86 -9.21
C LEU A 88 -5.73 10.85 -10.09
N ILE A 89 -6.24 9.63 -10.21
CA ILE A 89 -5.59 8.58 -11.01
C ILE A 89 -5.55 8.96 -12.50
N ASN A 90 -6.64 9.49 -13.04
CA ASN A 90 -6.67 9.94 -14.43
C ASN A 90 -5.74 11.15 -14.67
N PHE A 91 -5.59 12.02 -13.69
CA PHE A 91 -4.61 13.12 -13.75
C PHE A 91 -3.17 12.60 -13.79
N LEU A 92 -2.79 11.64 -12.94
CA LEU A 92 -1.47 11.02 -12.96
C LEU A 92 -1.18 10.37 -14.32
N ARG A 93 -2.16 9.67 -14.91
CA ARG A 93 -2.06 9.09 -16.25
C ARG A 93 -1.85 10.14 -17.33
N LYS A 94 -2.66 11.19 -17.32
CA LYS A 94 -2.58 12.29 -18.30
C LYS A 94 -1.22 12.98 -18.26
N GLU A 95 -0.71 13.25 -17.08
CA GLU A 95 0.58 13.92 -16.88
C GLU A 95 1.78 12.94 -16.92
N LYS A 96 1.51 11.61 -17.09
CA LYS A 96 2.51 10.54 -17.12
C LYS A 96 3.37 10.49 -15.85
N ILE A 97 2.75 10.67 -14.70
CA ILE A 97 3.41 10.68 -13.41
C ILE A 97 3.36 9.27 -12.81
N PRO A 98 4.49 8.59 -12.63
CA PRO A 98 4.53 7.30 -11.95
C PRO A 98 4.26 7.45 -10.46
N ALA A 99 3.64 6.41 -9.86
CA ALA A 99 3.32 6.38 -8.44
C ALA A 99 3.33 4.96 -7.89
N THR A 100 3.54 4.84 -6.56
CA THR A 100 3.40 3.60 -5.81
C THR A 100 2.11 3.64 -5.01
N LEU A 101 1.28 2.61 -5.14
CA LEU A 101 -0.05 2.52 -4.54
C LEU A 101 -0.05 1.42 -3.47
N PHE A 102 -0.24 1.79 -2.21
CA PHE A 102 -0.35 0.87 -1.09
C PHE A 102 -1.81 0.52 -0.85
N LEU A 103 -2.20 -0.73 -1.16
CA LEU A 103 -3.60 -1.17 -1.13
C LEU A 103 -3.86 -2.10 0.05
N SER A 104 -4.85 -1.79 0.88
CA SER A 104 -5.31 -2.69 1.94
C SER A 104 -6.20 -3.81 1.39
N GLY A 105 -6.26 -4.94 2.09
CA GLY A 105 -7.12 -6.06 1.72
C GLY A 105 -8.60 -5.68 1.67
N THR A 106 -9.04 -4.83 2.57
CA THR A 106 -10.43 -4.34 2.61
C THR A 106 -10.76 -3.42 1.44
N TRP A 107 -9.80 -2.60 0.98
CA TRP A 107 -9.99 -1.78 -0.22
C TRP A 107 -9.99 -2.63 -1.49
N ILE A 108 -9.10 -3.63 -1.57
CA ILE A 108 -9.03 -4.59 -2.68
C ILE A 108 -10.35 -5.32 -2.86
N ASP A 109 -10.98 -5.76 -1.75
CA ASP A 109 -12.27 -6.44 -1.79
C ASP A 109 -13.41 -5.55 -2.30
N ALA A 110 -13.35 -4.25 -2.01
CA ALA A 110 -14.31 -3.28 -2.51
C ALA A 110 -14.09 -2.93 -4.00
N HIS A 111 -12.86 -3.07 -4.51
CA HIS A 111 -12.46 -2.58 -5.83
C HIS A 111 -11.66 -3.60 -6.68
N PRO A 112 -12.08 -4.87 -6.80
CA PRO A 112 -11.26 -5.92 -7.44
C PRO A 112 -10.92 -5.62 -8.92
N ASP A 113 -11.84 -4.97 -9.64
CA ASP A 113 -11.59 -4.61 -11.05
C ASP A 113 -10.62 -3.42 -11.18
N LYS A 114 -10.69 -2.46 -10.24
CA LYS A 114 -9.74 -1.34 -10.21
C LYS A 114 -8.32 -1.81 -9.87
N VAL A 115 -8.15 -2.80 -9.00
CA VAL A 115 -6.83 -3.39 -8.72
C VAL A 115 -6.21 -3.96 -9.99
N LYS A 116 -6.96 -4.73 -10.79
CA LYS A 116 -6.48 -5.28 -12.06
C LYS A 116 -6.16 -4.19 -13.08
N GLU A 117 -6.99 -3.17 -13.16
CA GLU A 117 -6.79 -2.00 -14.03
C GLU A 117 -5.49 -1.27 -13.67
N LEU A 118 -5.30 -0.95 -12.39
CA LEU A 118 -4.11 -0.26 -11.88
C LEU A 118 -2.85 -1.10 -12.05
N ALA A 119 -2.91 -2.40 -11.76
CA ALA A 119 -1.77 -3.31 -11.89
C ALA A 119 -1.33 -3.52 -13.35
N SER A 120 -2.23 -3.34 -14.33
CA SER A 120 -1.90 -3.43 -15.75
C SER A 120 -1.28 -2.15 -16.32
N ASP A 121 -1.31 -1.04 -15.57
CA ASP A 121 -0.79 0.25 -15.98
C ASP A 121 0.67 0.39 -15.54
N PRO A 122 1.63 0.55 -16.47
CA PRO A 122 3.06 0.64 -16.13
C PRO A 122 3.43 1.88 -15.30
N LEU A 123 2.55 2.87 -15.19
CA LEU A 123 2.76 4.03 -14.33
C LEU A 123 2.64 3.68 -12.85
N PHE A 124 1.92 2.62 -12.50
CA PHE A 124 1.65 2.30 -11.12
C PHE A 124 2.39 1.05 -10.65
N GLU A 125 2.85 1.10 -9.42
CA GLU A 125 3.40 0.00 -8.63
C GLU A 125 2.40 -0.31 -7.53
N ILE A 126 2.00 -1.58 -7.39
CA ILE A 126 1.02 -2.00 -6.38
C ILE A 126 1.75 -2.66 -5.23
N GLU A 127 1.56 -2.10 -4.03
CA GLU A 127 2.21 -2.51 -2.80
C GLU A 127 1.21 -2.76 -1.66
N ASN A 128 1.69 -3.29 -0.55
CA ASN A 128 0.90 -3.84 0.54
C ASN A 128 0.58 -2.80 1.62
N HIS A 129 -0.72 -2.59 1.93
CA HIS A 129 -1.17 -1.71 3.03
C HIS A 129 -1.88 -2.47 4.16
N GLY A 130 -1.59 -3.75 4.31
CA GLY A 130 -2.18 -4.62 5.32
C GLY A 130 -3.54 -5.21 4.93
N LEU A 131 -3.89 -6.31 5.58
CA LEU A 131 -5.13 -7.02 5.29
C LEU A 131 -6.36 -6.25 5.77
N LEU A 132 -6.34 -5.80 7.03
CA LEU A 132 -7.44 -5.15 7.72
C LEU A 132 -7.14 -3.69 8.07
N HIS A 133 -6.05 -3.13 7.54
CA HIS A 133 -5.61 -1.78 7.82
C HIS A 133 -5.40 -1.54 9.32
N ARG A 134 -4.52 -2.34 9.93
CA ARG A 134 -4.10 -2.21 11.33
C ARG A 134 -2.63 -1.77 11.43
N PRO A 135 -2.28 -0.89 12.40
CA PRO A 135 -0.88 -0.70 12.76
C PRO A 135 -0.22 -2.05 13.07
N CYS A 136 0.94 -2.31 12.45
CA CYS A 136 1.65 -3.57 12.68
C CYS A 136 2.43 -3.50 13.98
N THR A 137 1.95 -4.23 14.99
CA THR A 137 2.57 -4.36 16.31
C THR A 137 2.49 -5.79 16.79
N ILE A 138 3.26 -6.16 17.82
CA ILE A 138 3.16 -7.47 18.44
C ILE A 138 2.51 -7.44 19.83
N ASP A 139 2.02 -6.28 20.28
CA ASP A 139 1.43 -6.07 21.60
C ASP A 139 0.13 -5.25 21.63
N GLY A 140 -0.37 -4.85 20.44
CA GLY A 140 -1.66 -4.17 20.30
C GLY A 140 -1.63 -2.65 20.49
N GLU A 141 -0.45 -2.02 20.39
CA GLU A 141 -0.33 -0.56 20.43
C GLU A 141 -1.33 0.11 19.48
N THR A 142 -1.84 1.27 19.88
CA THR A 142 -2.93 1.98 19.19
C THR A 142 -2.43 3.33 18.67
N MET A 143 -2.78 3.66 17.41
CA MET A 143 -2.50 4.96 16.82
C MET A 143 -3.79 5.56 16.23
N TYR A 144 -4.07 6.82 16.57
CA TYR A 144 -5.28 7.55 16.14
C TYR A 144 -6.60 6.79 16.36
N GLY A 145 -6.67 5.99 17.45
CA GLY A 145 -7.84 5.17 17.77
C GLY A 145 -7.95 3.85 16.98
N ILE A 146 -6.99 3.54 16.12
CA ILE A 146 -6.93 2.27 15.39
C ILE A 146 -6.05 1.30 16.19
N HIS A 147 -6.64 0.18 16.60
CA HIS A 147 -5.92 -0.86 17.32
C HIS A 147 -5.00 -1.63 16.39
N GLY A 148 -3.76 -1.76 16.79
CA GLY A 148 -2.76 -2.55 16.09
C GLY A 148 -3.00 -4.07 16.21
N THR A 149 -2.15 -4.84 15.55
CA THR A 149 -2.13 -6.29 15.69
C THR A 149 -1.65 -6.68 17.09
N ALA A 150 -2.37 -7.59 17.75
CA ALA A 150 -2.20 -7.86 19.18
C ALA A 150 -1.04 -8.85 19.51
N ASN A 151 -0.45 -9.46 18.47
CA ASN A 151 0.61 -10.45 18.63
C ASN A 151 1.26 -10.79 17.27
N VAL A 152 2.37 -11.52 17.32
CA VAL A 152 3.10 -11.96 16.11
C VAL A 152 2.20 -12.67 15.10
N SER A 153 1.28 -13.53 15.55
CA SER A 153 0.38 -14.27 14.66
C SER A 153 -0.51 -13.33 13.85
N GLN A 154 -1.08 -12.29 14.47
CA GLN A 154 -1.89 -11.30 13.80
C GLN A 154 -1.06 -10.37 12.89
N ALA A 155 0.18 -10.04 13.30
CA ALA A 155 1.09 -9.27 12.46
C ALA A 155 1.42 -10.01 11.15
N VAL A 156 1.65 -11.34 11.23
CA VAL A 156 1.84 -12.17 10.02
C VAL A 156 0.59 -12.21 9.16
N ASP A 157 -0.61 -12.33 9.76
CA ASP A 157 -1.88 -12.30 9.02
C ASP A 157 -2.04 -10.96 8.28
N GLU A 158 -1.76 -9.86 8.95
CA GLU A 158 -1.91 -8.50 8.40
C GLU A 158 -0.99 -8.28 7.18
N ILE A 159 0.24 -8.77 7.22
CA ILE A 159 1.20 -8.59 6.15
C ILE A 159 1.01 -9.65 5.05
N GLU A 160 1.18 -10.93 5.39
CA GLU A 160 1.32 -12.00 4.38
C GLU A 160 0.01 -12.36 3.68
N LEU A 161 -1.15 -12.30 4.37
CA LEU A 161 -2.41 -12.62 3.68
C LEU A 161 -2.75 -11.57 2.63
N ASN A 162 -2.49 -10.29 2.91
CA ASN A 162 -2.69 -9.25 1.90
C ASN A 162 -1.66 -9.34 0.77
N ALA A 163 -0.39 -9.66 1.09
CA ALA A 163 0.63 -9.89 0.06
C ALA A 163 0.21 -10.99 -0.92
N ARG A 164 -0.29 -12.12 -0.41
CA ARG A 164 -0.81 -13.22 -1.23
C ARG A 164 -2.04 -12.80 -2.04
N LYS A 165 -2.94 -12.00 -1.47
CA LYS A 165 -4.10 -11.45 -2.17
C LYS A 165 -3.65 -10.59 -3.36
N ILE A 166 -2.69 -9.68 -3.14
CA ILE A 166 -2.11 -8.84 -4.20
C ILE A 166 -1.46 -9.70 -5.28
N GLU A 167 -0.60 -10.65 -4.90
CA GLU A 167 0.10 -11.53 -5.84
C GLU A 167 -0.87 -12.30 -6.73
N LEU A 168 -1.94 -12.85 -6.16
CA LEU A 168 -2.97 -13.56 -6.94
C LEU A 168 -3.71 -12.66 -7.92
N MET A 169 -3.93 -11.39 -7.59
CA MET A 169 -4.66 -10.46 -8.45
C MET A 169 -3.80 -9.81 -9.52
N THR A 170 -2.52 -9.59 -9.21
CA THR A 170 -1.60 -8.82 -10.06
C THR A 170 -0.52 -9.67 -10.71
N SER A 171 -0.36 -10.93 -10.28
CA SER A 171 0.76 -11.84 -10.62
C SER A 171 2.12 -11.28 -10.19
N ARG A 172 2.16 -10.34 -9.26
CA ARG A 172 3.36 -9.75 -8.68
C ARG A 172 3.26 -9.73 -7.16
N LYS A 173 4.26 -10.30 -6.48
CA LYS A 173 4.36 -10.19 -5.03
C LYS A 173 4.80 -8.77 -4.67
N PRO A 174 4.16 -8.11 -3.68
CA PRO A 174 4.63 -6.81 -3.19
C PRO A 174 6.03 -6.93 -2.58
N LEU A 175 6.81 -5.86 -2.74
CA LEU A 175 8.15 -5.72 -2.16
C LEU A 175 8.12 -4.91 -0.87
N TYR A 176 7.10 -4.07 -0.75
CA TYR A 176 6.97 -3.11 0.32
C TYR A 176 5.65 -3.26 1.06
N PHE A 177 5.72 -3.04 2.36
CA PHE A 177 4.56 -2.94 3.23
C PHE A 177 4.51 -1.56 3.87
N ARG A 178 3.37 -0.89 3.82
CA ARG A 178 3.11 0.28 4.65
C ARG A 178 2.07 -0.08 5.68
N SER A 179 2.45 -0.04 6.95
CA SER A 179 1.56 -0.27 8.08
C SER A 179 0.50 0.84 8.13
N ALA A 180 -0.69 0.53 8.59
CA ALA A 180 -1.73 1.53 8.81
C ALA A 180 -1.21 2.70 9.64
N THR A 181 -1.67 3.93 9.35
CA THR A 181 -1.17 5.16 9.98
C THR A 181 0.33 5.42 9.79
N ALA A 182 0.98 4.65 8.90
CA ALA A 182 2.43 4.60 8.71
C ALA A 182 3.20 4.33 10.02
N THR A 183 2.60 3.66 11.02
CA THR A 183 3.24 3.34 12.31
C THR A 183 3.38 1.84 12.50
N THR A 184 4.49 1.43 13.12
CA THR A 184 4.82 0.04 13.39
C THR A 184 5.75 -0.05 14.61
N ASP A 185 5.91 -1.24 15.18
CA ASP A 185 7.00 -1.51 16.11
C ASP A 185 8.22 -2.14 15.40
N GLU A 186 9.38 -2.15 16.08
CA GLU A 186 10.63 -2.69 15.53
C GLU A 186 10.57 -4.20 15.26
N ALA A 187 9.78 -4.94 16.06
CA ALA A 187 9.58 -6.37 15.86
C ALA A 187 8.81 -6.62 14.55
N CYS A 188 7.74 -5.88 14.28
CA CYS A 188 7.02 -5.96 13.02
C CYS A 188 7.88 -5.58 11.82
N ALA A 189 8.76 -4.57 11.94
CA ALA A 189 9.69 -4.24 10.88
C ALA A 189 10.64 -5.42 10.57
N THR A 190 11.05 -6.17 11.60
CA THR A 190 11.85 -7.38 11.41
C THR A 190 11.03 -8.54 10.85
N ILE A 191 9.78 -8.73 11.30
CA ILE A 191 8.85 -9.75 10.78
C ILE A 191 8.57 -9.52 9.29
N ALA A 192 8.30 -8.29 8.88
CA ALA A 192 8.06 -7.96 7.47
C ALA A 192 9.24 -8.39 6.59
N ARG A 193 10.48 -8.12 7.02
CA ARG A 193 11.68 -8.59 6.31
C ARG A 193 11.79 -10.11 6.20
N HIS A 194 11.37 -10.85 7.23
CA HIS A 194 11.30 -12.31 7.17
C HIS A 194 10.19 -12.81 6.22
N LEU A 195 9.21 -11.99 5.92
CA LEU A 195 8.18 -12.21 4.91
C LEU A 195 8.57 -11.70 3.51
N ASN A 196 9.81 -11.18 3.36
CA ASN A 196 10.39 -10.57 2.16
C ASN A 196 9.74 -9.25 1.75
N GLU A 197 9.20 -8.51 2.70
CA GLU A 197 8.74 -7.13 2.50
C GLU A 197 9.54 -6.18 3.38
N THR A 198 9.78 -4.96 2.88
CA THR A 198 10.37 -3.87 3.67
C THR A 198 9.29 -2.90 4.07
N ILE A 199 9.24 -2.50 5.35
CA ILE A 199 8.30 -1.47 5.77
C ILE A 199 8.74 -0.12 5.26
N ILE A 200 7.83 0.58 4.57
CA ILE A 200 8.03 1.93 4.04
C ILE A 200 7.17 2.92 4.83
N SER A 201 7.82 3.94 5.40
CA SER A 201 7.16 5.12 5.91
C SER A 201 7.17 6.24 4.87
N TYR A 202 7.41 7.46 5.29
CA TYR A 202 7.48 8.65 4.44
C TYR A 202 8.54 9.60 4.96
N ASP A 203 9.01 10.46 4.10
CA ASP A 203 9.82 11.62 4.47
C ASP A 203 9.01 12.92 4.41
N LEU A 204 8.05 12.99 3.47
CA LEU A 204 7.22 14.16 3.25
C LEU A 204 5.75 13.84 3.55
N LEU A 205 5.23 14.45 4.62
CA LEU A 205 3.81 14.41 4.97
C LEU A 205 3.05 15.49 4.20
N SER A 206 2.15 15.08 3.31
CA SER A 206 1.32 16.00 2.53
C SER A 206 0.28 16.76 3.40
N GLY A 207 -0.26 16.09 4.42
CA GLY A 207 -1.34 16.59 5.27
C GLY A 207 -2.74 16.41 4.68
N ASP A 208 -2.90 15.63 3.61
CA ASP A 208 -4.18 15.37 2.96
C ASP A 208 -5.12 14.50 3.81
N ALA A 209 -4.57 13.65 4.70
CA ALA A 209 -5.35 12.78 5.60
C ALA A 209 -6.15 13.53 6.68
N VAL A 210 -5.94 14.82 6.85
CA VAL A 210 -6.75 15.63 7.75
C VAL A 210 -7.93 16.18 6.98
N ALA A 211 -9.12 15.64 7.25
CA ALA A 211 -10.35 16.03 6.56
C ALA A 211 -10.55 17.55 6.59
N GLY A 212 -10.87 18.12 5.42
CA GLY A 212 -11.08 19.57 5.28
C GLY A 212 -9.79 20.39 5.13
N THR A 213 -8.59 19.78 5.12
CA THR A 213 -7.35 20.53 4.83
C THR A 213 -7.44 21.19 3.46
N PRO A 214 -7.26 22.53 3.34
CA PRO A 214 -7.32 23.21 2.06
C PRO A 214 -6.24 22.73 1.09
N ALA A 215 -6.56 22.65 -0.20
CA ALA A 215 -5.60 22.29 -1.25
C ALA A 215 -4.33 23.17 -1.24
N SER A 216 -4.46 24.44 -0.89
CA SER A 216 -3.32 25.35 -0.74
C SER A 216 -2.35 24.96 0.36
N VAL A 217 -2.84 24.42 1.47
CA VAL A 217 -1.99 23.94 2.59
C VAL A 217 -1.25 22.67 2.17
N ILE A 218 -1.96 21.70 1.57
CA ILE A 218 -1.35 20.47 1.05
C ILE A 218 -0.28 20.82 -0.01
N ARG A 219 -0.60 21.70 -0.96
CA ARG A 219 0.36 22.22 -1.94
C ARG A 219 1.61 22.81 -1.30
N GLU A 220 1.44 23.68 -0.30
CA GLU A 220 2.55 24.29 0.44
C GLU A 220 3.43 23.25 1.12
N ASN A 221 2.82 22.22 1.74
CA ASN A 221 3.56 21.11 2.36
C ASN A 221 4.40 20.35 1.32
N LEU A 222 3.80 20.02 0.16
CA LEU A 222 4.50 19.38 -0.94
C LEU A 222 5.68 20.20 -1.44
N LEU A 223 5.50 21.51 -1.64
CA LEU A 223 6.55 22.39 -2.15
C LEU A 223 7.69 22.60 -1.15
N ARG A 224 7.37 22.76 0.15
CA ARG A 224 8.36 22.99 1.20
C ARG A 224 9.11 21.72 1.59
N GLY A 225 8.44 20.56 1.54
CA GLY A 225 9.03 19.27 1.90
C GLY A 225 9.79 18.60 0.75
N ALA A 226 9.66 19.11 -0.48
CA ALA A 226 10.32 18.51 -1.63
C ALA A 226 11.84 18.58 -1.49
N ARG A 227 12.48 17.41 -1.39
CA ARG A 227 13.93 17.22 -1.38
C ARG A 227 14.32 15.98 -2.17
N HIS A 228 15.62 15.83 -2.44
CA HIS A 228 16.13 14.69 -3.20
C HIS A 228 15.77 13.38 -2.50
N GLY A 229 15.04 12.51 -3.20
CA GLY A 229 14.71 11.18 -2.71
C GLY A 229 13.49 11.10 -1.79
N ALA A 230 12.80 12.22 -1.50
CA ALA A 230 11.69 12.19 -0.57
C ALA A 230 10.55 11.25 -1.03
N ILE A 231 10.07 10.43 -0.10
CA ILE A 231 8.87 9.61 -0.23
C ILE A 231 7.70 10.42 0.33
N VAL A 232 6.74 10.73 -0.53
CA VAL A 232 5.55 11.54 -0.20
C VAL A 232 4.41 10.60 0.17
N ILE A 233 3.81 10.78 1.35
CA ILE A 233 2.57 10.07 1.72
C ILE A 233 1.36 10.91 1.37
N MET A 234 0.43 10.29 0.63
CA MET A 234 -0.88 10.82 0.26
C MET A 234 -1.91 9.69 0.26
N HIS A 235 -3.18 10.01 -0.03
CA HIS A 235 -4.28 9.04 -0.07
C HIS A 235 -5.05 9.14 -1.39
N MET A 236 -5.60 8.00 -1.85
CA MET A 236 -6.44 7.92 -3.05
C MET A 236 -7.83 7.35 -2.78
N ASN A 237 -8.14 7.04 -1.52
CA ASN A 237 -9.40 6.43 -1.09
C ASN A 237 -10.43 7.43 -0.56
N HIS A 238 -10.17 8.73 -0.72
CA HIS A 238 -11.03 9.82 -0.30
C HIS A 238 -11.15 10.88 -1.41
N PRO A 239 -11.98 10.63 -2.46
CA PRO A 239 -12.14 11.56 -3.57
C PRO A 239 -12.70 12.93 -3.15
N GLU A 240 -13.33 13.00 -1.97
CA GLU A 240 -13.82 14.23 -1.35
C GLU A 240 -12.73 15.08 -0.68
N TRP A 241 -11.51 14.55 -0.53
CA TRP A 241 -10.38 15.29 0.01
C TRP A 241 -9.66 16.10 -1.08
N ASN A 242 -8.92 17.12 -0.65
CA ASN A 242 -8.30 18.06 -1.57
C ASN A 242 -6.94 17.61 -2.14
N GLY A 243 -6.60 16.31 -2.07
CA GLY A 243 -5.33 15.74 -2.56
C GLY A 243 -5.12 15.97 -4.06
N TYR A 244 -6.13 15.66 -4.88
CA TYR A 244 -6.11 15.91 -6.33
C TYR A 244 -5.88 17.38 -6.68
N GLU A 245 -6.68 18.28 -6.14
CA GLU A 245 -6.56 19.73 -6.42
C GLU A 245 -5.21 20.31 -5.97
N ALA A 246 -4.66 19.80 -4.86
CA ALA A 246 -3.34 20.20 -4.38
C ALA A 246 -2.23 19.73 -5.33
N LEU A 247 -2.25 18.46 -5.77
CA LEU A 247 -1.28 17.91 -6.72
C LEU A 247 -1.33 18.63 -8.06
N LYS A 248 -2.50 18.90 -8.60
CA LYS A 248 -2.68 19.67 -9.84
C LYS A 248 -1.99 21.03 -9.78
N GLN A 249 -1.96 21.65 -8.62
CA GLN A 249 -1.27 22.93 -8.40
C GLN A 249 0.22 22.76 -8.10
N ALA A 250 0.62 21.70 -7.39
CA ALA A 250 1.99 21.49 -6.95
C ALA A 250 2.90 20.91 -8.05
N LEU A 251 2.42 19.94 -8.85
CA LEU A 251 3.24 19.22 -9.80
C LEU A 251 3.94 20.12 -10.82
N PRO A 252 3.29 21.10 -11.47
CA PRO A 252 3.97 21.99 -12.43
C PRO A 252 5.08 22.82 -11.76
N LEU A 253 4.90 23.17 -10.48
CA LEU A 253 5.90 23.95 -9.73
C LEU A 253 7.09 23.08 -9.33
N LEU A 254 6.86 21.84 -8.91
CA LEU A 254 7.92 20.88 -8.62
C LEU A 254 8.73 20.53 -9.87
N GLN A 255 8.05 20.30 -10.99
CA GLN A 255 8.71 20.08 -12.30
C GLN A 255 9.55 21.29 -12.73
N LYS A 256 9.04 22.52 -12.53
CA LYS A 256 9.81 23.75 -12.78
C LYS A 256 11.04 23.88 -11.89
N GLN A 257 11.00 23.32 -10.68
CA GLN A 257 12.16 23.22 -9.78
C GLN A 257 13.13 22.11 -10.18
N GLY A 258 12.81 21.32 -11.23
CA GLY A 258 13.63 20.25 -11.77
C GLY A 258 13.38 18.89 -11.13
N PHE A 259 12.31 18.72 -10.35
CA PHE A 259 11.94 17.40 -9.81
C PHE A 259 11.29 16.53 -10.89
N THR A 260 11.63 15.23 -10.85
CA THR A 260 10.97 14.16 -11.58
C THR A 260 10.35 13.17 -10.60
N PHE A 261 9.42 12.34 -11.08
CA PHE A 261 8.67 11.42 -10.22
C PHE A 261 9.05 9.99 -10.55
N VAL A 262 9.11 9.12 -9.53
CA VAL A 262 9.58 7.74 -9.66
C VAL A 262 8.71 6.80 -8.82
N LYS A 263 8.74 5.50 -9.15
CA LYS A 263 8.23 4.40 -8.31
C LYS A 263 9.32 3.94 -7.34
N LEU A 264 8.94 3.30 -6.25
CA LEU A 264 9.89 2.85 -5.23
C LEU A 264 10.76 1.67 -5.72
N GLU A 265 10.18 0.70 -6.43
CA GLU A 265 10.84 -0.55 -6.86
C GLU A 265 12.14 -0.37 -7.65
N LEU A 266 12.36 0.82 -8.21
CA LEU A 266 13.51 1.11 -9.07
C LEU A 266 14.68 1.75 -8.33
N HIS A 267 14.58 1.94 -7.02
CA HIS A 267 15.55 2.72 -6.25
C HIS A 267 15.95 2.04 -4.94
N PRO A 268 17.23 2.17 -4.53
CA PRO A 268 17.63 1.77 -3.19
C PRO A 268 17.00 2.73 -2.16
N LEU A 269 16.48 2.17 -1.08
CA LEU A 269 15.82 2.90 -0.01
C LEU A 269 16.66 2.89 1.26
N LYS A 270 16.37 3.78 2.18
CA LYS A 270 17.02 3.85 3.50
C LYS A 270 16.06 4.37 4.57
N GLY A 271 16.29 3.91 5.82
CA GLY A 271 15.69 4.47 7.02
C GLY A 271 16.61 5.46 7.72
N ARG A 272 16.12 6.06 8.79
CA ARG A 272 16.92 6.84 9.73
C ARG A 272 17.90 5.91 10.46
N GLN A 273 19.10 6.39 10.58
CA GLN A 273 20.16 5.72 11.36
C GLN A 273 20.05 6.08 12.84
#